data_d594a0b6f0fb1ff3f13e1f2c26562890
#
_entry.id   d594a0b6f0fb1ff3f13e1f2c26562890
#
_cell.length_a   1.000
_cell.length_b   1.000
_cell.length_c   1.000
_cell.angle_alpha   90.00
_cell.angle_beta   90.00
_cell.angle_gamma   90.00
#
_symmetry.space_group_name_H-M   'P 1'
#
loop_
_entity.id
_entity.type
_entity.pdbx_description
1 polymer ?
#
loop_
_entity_poly.entity_id
_entity_poly.type
_entity_poly.pdbx_seq_one_letter_code
_entity_poly.pdbx_strand_id
1 'polypeptide(L)'
;FRKELTAAGTDEAKLLEAAAKLRNLIMQGNLPEEVETAIRKKYQKLGEHIRVAVRSSATAEDLPDASFAGQQETYLNVRGIDKVLARVKSCYASLWGNRAVCYRCNQGYDQLSVALAVVIQEMVESEKSGVLFTVNPITHNTEEIQINASYGLGESVVSGRVTADSYLCDKKGNLKSCQIGSKQTQIIYADEAGSADTREVPVSTKMQQERCLNEQEIAALCAEAVRVETHYGQPMDIEWGIRNGSVYILQARAITTLKMDHSEENRQVAEYIKNSTIKGKEKENM
;
A
#
# COMPACT_ATOMS: atom_id res chain seq x y z
N PHE A 1 -3.87 7.31 -31.49
CA PHE A 1 -3.17 6.55 -30.45
C PHE A 1 -3.53 5.05 -30.46
N ARG A 2 -4.84 4.66 -30.49
CA ARG A 2 -5.21 3.23 -30.59
C ARG A 2 -4.48 2.54 -31.74
N LYS A 3 -4.47 3.15 -32.93
CA LYS A 3 -3.76 2.60 -34.12
C LYS A 3 -2.24 2.53 -33.89
N GLU A 4 -1.64 3.52 -33.25
CA GLU A 4 -0.19 3.55 -32.95
C GLU A 4 0.19 2.46 -31.94
N LEU A 5 -0.59 2.32 -30.85
CA LEU A 5 -0.38 1.26 -29.87
C LEU A 5 -0.56 -0.12 -30.47
N THR A 6 -1.59 -0.31 -31.30
CA THR A 6 -1.82 -1.60 -32.00
C THR A 6 -0.69 -1.90 -32.99
N ALA A 7 -0.20 -0.89 -33.72
CA ALA A 7 0.89 -1.05 -34.67
C ALA A 7 2.25 -1.31 -33.99
N ALA A 8 2.45 -0.81 -32.77
CA ALA A 8 3.63 -1.09 -31.96
C ALA A 8 3.70 -2.56 -31.54
N GLY A 9 2.56 -3.24 -31.36
CA GLY A 9 2.50 -4.64 -30.94
C GLY A 9 3.28 -4.87 -29.63
N THR A 10 4.31 -5.71 -29.69
CA THR A 10 5.23 -6.01 -28.57
C THR A 10 6.57 -5.26 -28.67
N ASP A 11 6.72 -4.35 -29.64
CA ASP A 11 7.92 -3.52 -29.75
C ASP A 11 7.94 -2.47 -28.63
N GLU A 12 8.73 -2.72 -27.61
CA GLU A 12 8.80 -1.90 -26.41
C GLU A 12 9.18 -0.44 -26.70
N ALA A 13 10.12 -0.21 -27.63
CA ALA A 13 10.54 1.15 -27.98
C ALA A 13 9.40 1.97 -28.60
N LYS A 14 8.65 1.38 -29.52
CA LYS A 14 7.47 2.02 -30.12
C LYS A 14 6.34 2.22 -29.14
N LEU A 15 6.12 1.23 -28.23
CA LEU A 15 5.13 1.37 -27.14
C LEU A 15 5.46 2.53 -26.22
N LEU A 16 6.73 2.69 -25.82
CA LEU A 16 7.18 3.77 -24.95
C LEU A 16 7.08 5.14 -25.64
N GLU A 17 7.36 5.23 -26.94
CA GLU A 17 7.19 6.46 -27.71
C GLU A 17 5.70 6.86 -27.80
N ALA A 18 4.82 5.94 -28.13
CA ALA A 18 3.37 6.17 -28.18
C ALA A 18 2.81 6.55 -26.79
N ALA A 19 3.28 5.90 -25.75
CA ALA A 19 2.91 6.19 -24.36
C ALA A 19 3.37 7.59 -23.92
N ALA A 20 4.57 8.02 -24.31
CA ALA A 20 5.07 9.36 -24.02
C ALA A 20 4.21 10.46 -24.69
N LYS A 21 3.83 10.26 -25.95
CA LYS A 21 2.89 11.16 -26.66
C LYS A 21 1.54 11.23 -25.94
N LEU A 22 1.02 10.10 -25.49
CA LEU A 22 -0.26 10.02 -24.78
C LEU A 22 -0.21 10.71 -23.42
N ARG A 23 0.87 10.50 -22.63
CA ARG A 23 1.08 11.23 -21.38
C ARG A 23 1.06 12.76 -21.58
N ASN A 24 1.80 13.23 -22.57
CA ASN A 24 1.84 14.67 -22.89
C ASN A 24 0.46 15.20 -23.24
N LEU A 25 -0.31 14.46 -24.02
CA LEU A 25 -1.67 14.85 -24.39
C LEU A 25 -2.60 14.94 -23.18
N ILE A 26 -2.53 13.95 -22.27
CA ILE A 26 -3.32 13.96 -21.03
C ILE A 26 -2.93 15.16 -20.17
N MET A 27 -1.64 15.44 -20.03
CA MET A 27 -1.16 16.56 -19.22
C MET A 27 -1.50 17.94 -19.81
N GLN A 28 -1.51 18.09 -21.12
CA GLN A 28 -1.89 19.32 -21.80
C GLN A 28 -3.41 19.50 -21.93
N GLY A 29 -4.16 18.41 -22.01
CA GLY A 29 -5.61 18.43 -22.12
C GLY A 29 -6.31 18.94 -20.86
N ASN A 30 -7.58 19.27 -20.99
CA ASN A 30 -8.46 19.60 -19.85
C ASN A 30 -9.20 18.35 -19.38
N LEU A 31 -9.54 18.30 -18.10
CA LEU A 31 -10.51 17.31 -17.60
C LEU A 31 -11.87 17.63 -18.23
N PRO A 32 -12.73 16.63 -18.47
CA PRO A 32 -14.12 16.88 -18.86
C PRO A 32 -14.79 17.80 -17.81
N GLU A 33 -15.53 18.79 -18.27
CA GLU A 33 -16.13 19.84 -17.44
C GLU A 33 -16.99 19.25 -16.29
N GLU A 34 -17.75 18.19 -16.58
CA GLU A 34 -18.55 17.50 -15.57
C GLU A 34 -17.67 16.88 -14.46
N VAL A 35 -16.53 16.29 -14.83
CA VAL A 35 -15.59 15.66 -13.90
C VAL A 35 -14.91 16.73 -13.04
N GLU A 36 -14.43 17.80 -13.67
CA GLU A 36 -13.79 18.90 -12.96
C GLU A 36 -14.76 19.57 -11.97
N THR A 37 -15.98 19.86 -12.39
CA THR A 37 -17.02 20.45 -11.55
C THR A 37 -17.37 19.54 -10.37
N ALA A 38 -17.48 18.22 -10.61
CA ALA A 38 -17.74 17.26 -9.55
C ALA A 38 -16.61 17.19 -8.51
N ILE A 39 -15.36 17.21 -8.96
CA ILE A 39 -14.18 17.22 -8.08
C ILE A 39 -14.16 18.50 -7.25
N ARG A 40 -14.32 19.67 -7.87
CA ARG A 40 -14.36 20.96 -7.18
C ARG A 40 -15.43 20.98 -6.09
N LYS A 41 -16.66 20.56 -6.41
CA LYS A 41 -17.79 20.49 -5.47
C LYS A 41 -17.51 19.54 -4.29
N LYS A 42 -16.91 18.37 -4.56
CA LYS A 42 -16.62 17.38 -3.50
C LYS A 42 -15.44 17.82 -2.62
N TYR A 43 -14.37 18.36 -3.21
CA TYR A 43 -13.23 18.86 -2.47
C TYR A 43 -13.63 20.03 -1.56
N GLN A 44 -14.45 20.96 -2.03
CA GLN A 44 -14.97 22.06 -1.21
C GLN A 44 -15.74 21.59 0.03
N LYS A 45 -16.46 20.44 -0.09
CA LYS A 45 -17.17 19.84 1.07
C LYS A 45 -16.22 19.24 2.12
N LEU A 46 -15.03 18.79 1.72
CA LEU A 46 -14.03 18.32 2.66
C LEU A 46 -13.38 19.50 3.41
N GLY A 47 -13.26 20.66 2.76
CA GLY A 47 -12.65 21.87 3.31
C GLY A 47 -11.68 22.52 2.33
N GLU A 48 -11.69 23.86 2.21
CA GLU A 48 -10.92 24.59 1.17
C GLU A 48 -9.40 24.35 1.24
N HIS A 49 -8.90 24.01 2.42
CA HIS A 49 -7.47 23.87 2.67
C HIS A 49 -7.05 22.50 3.19
N ILE A 50 -7.95 21.53 3.09
CA ILE A 50 -7.67 20.18 3.54
C ILE A 50 -6.56 19.53 2.72
N ARG A 51 -5.70 18.77 3.37
CA ARG A 51 -4.70 17.94 2.71
C ARG A 51 -5.34 16.63 2.25
N VAL A 52 -5.06 16.23 1.03
CA VAL A 52 -5.55 14.98 0.45
C VAL A 52 -4.43 14.17 -0.18
N ALA A 53 -4.60 12.86 -0.19
CA ALA A 53 -3.89 11.97 -1.09
C ALA A 53 -4.67 11.88 -2.40
N VAL A 54 -3.98 12.00 -3.53
CA VAL A 54 -4.53 11.74 -4.87
C VAL A 54 -3.87 10.48 -5.38
N ARG A 55 -4.64 9.39 -5.44
CA ARG A 55 -4.14 8.02 -5.67
C ARG A 55 -4.74 7.45 -6.95
N SER A 56 -3.91 6.83 -7.79
CA SER A 56 -4.39 5.97 -8.86
C SER A 56 -4.97 4.67 -8.27
N SER A 57 -5.95 4.13 -8.95
CA SER A 57 -6.55 2.82 -8.67
C SER A 57 -6.91 2.16 -9.99
N ALA A 58 -6.11 1.20 -10.42
CA ALA A 58 -6.29 0.54 -11.71
C ALA A 58 -7.05 -0.78 -11.58
N THR A 59 -7.82 -1.13 -12.62
CA THR A 59 -8.57 -2.39 -12.67
C THR A 59 -7.68 -3.64 -12.66
N ALA A 60 -6.39 -3.46 -12.92
CA ALA A 60 -5.40 -4.53 -12.95
C ALA A 60 -4.43 -4.50 -11.74
N GLU A 61 -4.68 -3.65 -10.72
CA GLU A 61 -3.73 -3.44 -9.61
C GLU A 61 -3.56 -4.70 -8.74
N ASP A 62 -4.63 -5.45 -8.52
CA ASP A 62 -4.66 -6.63 -7.65
C ASP A 62 -5.19 -7.87 -8.40
N LEU A 63 -4.57 -8.22 -9.53
CA LEU A 63 -4.91 -9.45 -10.22
C LEU A 63 -4.29 -10.66 -9.49
N PRO A 64 -4.96 -11.84 -9.50
CA PRO A 64 -4.49 -13.04 -8.81
C PRO A 64 -3.08 -13.48 -9.21
N ASP A 65 -2.70 -13.26 -10.48
CA ASP A 65 -1.44 -13.74 -11.06
C ASP A 65 -0.45 -12.61 -11.38
N ALA A 66 -0.82 -11.34 -11.11
CA ALA A 66 0.02 -10.19 -11.42
C ALA A 66 -0.34 -8.99 -10.54
N SER A 67 0.65 -8.42 -9.88
CA SER A 67 0.49 -7.21 -9.06
C SER A 67 1.09 -6.01 -9.78
N PHE A 68 0.27 -4.99 -10.02
CA PHE A 68 0.71 -3.67 -10.50
C PHE A 68 1.12 -2.73 -9.34
N ALA A 69 1.29 -3.27 -8.15
CA ALA A 69 1.67 -2.48 -6.98
C ALA A 69 2.93 -1.63 -7.28
N GLY A 70 2.87 -0.34 -6.95
CA GLY A 70 3.98 0.60 -7.16
C GLY A 70 4.26 0.97 -8.63
N GLN A 71 3.45 0.54 -9.59
CA GLN A 71 3.61 0.92 -11.01
C GLN A 71 2.97 2.27 -11.34
N GLN A 72 2.10 2.76 -10.47
CA GLN A 72 1.33 3.97 -10.66
C GLN A 72 1.61 5.00 -9.58
N GLU A 73 1.20 6.25 -9.82
CA GLU A 73 1.56 7.36 -8.97
C GLU A 73 0.54 7.60 -7.85
N THR A 74 1.06 7.89 -6.66
CA THR A 74 0.30 8.42 -5.52
C THR A 74 0.93 9.74 -5.10
N TYR A 75 0.11 10.78 -5.00
CA TYR A 75 0.53 12.11 -4.56
C TYR A 75 -0.05 12.38 -3.19
N LEU A 76 0.80 12.48 -2.18
CA LEU A 76 0.43 12.79 -0.80
C LEU A 76 0.48 14.30 -0.56
N ASN A 77 -0.20 14.75 0.48
CA ASN A 77 -0.17 16.14 0.98
C ASN A 77 -0.58 17.20 -0.05
N VAL A 78 -1.43 16.83 -1.01
CA VAL A 78 -1.94 17.76 -2.00
C VAL A 78 -2.93 18.71 -1.34
N ARG A 79 -2.73 20.03 -1.48
CA ARG A 79 -3.58 21.06 -0.88
C ARG A 79 -3.97 22.10 -1.92
N GLY A 80 -5.25 22.43 -1.96
CA GLY A 80 -5.84 23.39 -2.89
C GLY A 80 -6.32 22.74 -4.19
N ILE A 81 -7.51 23.18 -4.63
CA ILE A 81 -8.25 22.53 -5.72
C ILE A 81 -7.47 22.45 -7.04
N ASP A 82 -6.73 23.48 -7.39
CA ASP A 82 -6.00 23.48 -8.67
C ASP A 82 -4.86 22.46 -8.67
N LYS A 83 -4.18 22.28 -7.51
CA LYS A 83 -3.19 21.22 -7.33
C LYS A 83 -3.85 19.84 -7.36
N VAL A 84 -5.02 19.67 -6.74
CA VAL A 84 -5.77 18.41 -6.78
C VAL A 84 -6.10 18.04 -8.22
N LEU A 85 -6.64 18.96 -9.02
CA LEU A 85 -6.96 18.72 -10.43
C LEU A 85 -5.71 18.39 -11.27
N ALA A 86 -4.60 19.09 -11.02
CA ALA A 86 -3.34 18.76 -11.66
C ALA A 86 -2.87 17.35 -11.32
N ARG A 87 -2.99 16.92 -10.05
CA ARG A 87 -2.60 15.56 -9.63
C ARG A 87 -3.54 14.49 -10.14
N VAL A 88 -4.83 14.78 -10.28
CA VAL A 88 -5.78 13.88 -10.96
C VAL A 88 -5.32 13.60 -12.39
N LYS A 89 -4.95 14.64 -13.16
CA LYS A 89 -4.37 14.46 -14.49
C LYS A 89 -3.08 13.66 -14.48
N SER A 90 -2.20 13.92 -13.50
CA SER A 90 -0.96 13.16 -13.33
C SER A 90 -1.24 11.66 -13.04
N CYS A 91 -2.24 11.33 -12.22
CA CYS A 91 -2.66 9.95 -11.99
C CYS A 91 -3.14 9.29 -13.30
N TYR A 92 -3.99 9.96 -14.10
CA TYR A 92 -4.38 9.41 -15.40
C TYR A 92 -3.21 9.21 -16.35
N ALA A 93 -2.26 10.15 -16.35
CA ALA A 93 -1.04 10.05 -17.15
C ALA A 93 -0.12 8.90 -16.71
N SER A 94 -0.11 8.55 -15.41
CA SER A 94 0.74 7.48 -14.86
C SER A 94 0.41 6.10 -15.42
N LEU A 95 -0.83 5.87 -15.87
CA LEU A 95 -1.22 4.63 -16.59
C LEU A 95 -0.32 4.38 -17.81
N TRP A 96 0.19 5.44 -18.41
CA TRP A 96 1.07 5.44 -19.57
C TRP A 96 2.53 5.69 -19.19
N GLY A 97 2.87 5.55 -17.91
CA GLY A 97 4.25 5.58 -17.42
C GLY A 97 5.06 4.40 -17.98
N ASN A 98 6.38 4.60 -18.15
CA ASN A 98 7.25 3.58 -18.73
C ASN A 98 7.12 2.24 -17.98
N ARG A 99 7.15 2.27 -16.64
CA ARG A 99 7.00 1.06 -15.80
C ARG A 99 5.69 0.33 -16.09
N ALA A 100 4.57 1.05 -16.10
CA ALA A 100 3.24 0.46 -16.32
C ALA A 100 3.10 -0.12 -17.73
N VAL A 101 3.66 0.54 -18.75
CA VAL A 101 3.65 0.07 -20.15
C VAL A 101 4.51 -1.17 -20.33
N CYS A 102 5.77 -1.14 -19.85
CA CYS A 102 6.67 -2.29 -19.91
C CYS A 102 6.10 -3.49 -19.13
N TYR A 103 5.54 -3.25 -17.94
CA TYR A 103 4.93 -4.32 -17.15
C TYR A 103 3.78 -4.99 -17.92
N ARG A 104 2.83 -4.21 -18.49
CA ARG A 104 1.75 -4.78 -19.31
C ARG A 104 2.29 -5.54 -20.53
N CYS A 105 3.32 -5.00 -21.19
CA CYS A 105 3.97 -5.67 -22.33
C CYS A 105 4.55 -7.01 -21.91
N ASN A 106 5.32 -7.06 -20.83
CA ASN A 106 5.98 -8.27 -20.33
C ASN A 106 5.00 -9.34 -19.85
N GLN A 107 3.85 -8.92 -19.33
CA GLN A 107 2.78 -9.82 -18.89
C GLN A 107 1.80 -10.20 -20.02
N GLY A 108 1.99 -9.69 -21.23
CA GLY A 108 1.11 -9.97 -22.37
C GLY A 108 -0.27 -9.31 -22.28
N TYR A 109 -0.45 -8.29 -21.43
CA TYR A 109 -1.71 -7.56 -21.34
C TYR A 109 -1.88 -6.56 -22.49
N ASP A 110 -3.10 -6.48 -23.02
CA ASP A 110 -3.46 -5.40 -23.96
C ASP A 110 -3.34 -4.06 -23.27
N GLN A 111 -2.59 -3.14 -23.90
CA GLN A 111 -2.33 -1.80 -23.37
C GLN A 111 -3.60 -0.96 -23.16
N LEU A 112 -4.69 -1.30 -23.86
CA LEU A 112 -5.98 -0.59 -23.81
C LEU A 112 -7.03 -1.25 -22.92
N SER A 113 -6.76 -2.43 -22.35
CA SER A 113 -7.71 -3.17 -21.52
C SER A 113 -7.76 -2.68 -20.08
N VAL A 114 -6.74 -1.94 -19.64
CA VAL A 114 -6.65 -1.45 -18.25
C VAL A 114 -7.30 -0.08 -18.13
N ALA A 115 -8.26 0.03 -17.22
CA ALA A 115 -8.86 1.29 -16.82
C ALA A 115 -8.27 1.77 -15.49
N LEU A 116 -8.32 3.08 -15.25
CA LEU A 116 -7.81 3.71 -14.04
C LEU A 116 -8.84 4.69 -13.48
N ALA A 117 -9.15 4.51 -12.20
CA ALA A 117 -9.85 5.49 -11.39
C ALA A 117 -8.85 6.34 -10.60
N VAL A 118 -9.30 7.48 -10.10
CA VAL A 118 -8.52 8.32 -9.19
C VAL A 118 -9.30 8.52 -7.90
N VAL A 119 -8.66 8.19 -6.78
CA VAL A 119 -9.21 8.37 -5.44
C VAL A 119 -8.60 9.64 -4.84
N ILE A 120 -9.47 10.54 -4.37
CA ILE A 120 -9.08 11.73 -3.60
C ILE A 120 -9.49 11.46 -2.15
N GLN A 121 -8.51 11.22 -1.30
CA GLN A 121 -8.70 10.78 0.09
C GLN A 121 -8.15 11.84 1.04
N GLU A 122 -8.92 12.18 2.07
CA GLU A 122 -8.43 13.05 3.15
C GLU A 122 -7.19 12.45 3.82
N MET A 123 -6.17 13.27 4.06
CA MET A 123 -4.97 12.85 4.78
C MET A 123 -5.24 12.80 6.28
N VAL A 124 -4.86 11.70 6.90
CA VAL A 124 -4.82 11.57 8.36
C VAL A 124 -3.48 12.13 8.86
N GLU A 125 -3.54 13.12 9.74
CA GLU A 125 -2.33 13.66 10.41
C GLU A 125 -1.87 12.68 11.51
N SER A 126 -1.34 11.55 11.07
CA SER A 126 -0.99 10.45 11.96
C SER A 126 0.15 10.83 12.91
N GLU A 127 -0.04 10.58 14.20
CA GLU A 127 1.00 10.60 15.23
C GLU A 127 1.85 9.34 15.18
N LYS A 128 1.21 8.24 14.80
CA LYS A 128 1.78 6.92 14.60
C LYS A 128 1.15 6.28 13.37
N SER A 129 1.91 5.49 12.65
CA SER A 129 1.43 4.86 11.43
C SER A 129 2.25 3.62 11.12
N GLY A 130 1.77 2.85 10.18
CA GLY A 130 2.47 1.66 9.75
C GLY A 130 1.70 0.79 8.79
N VAL A 131 2.17 -0.44 8.70
CA VAL A 131 1.53 -1.51 7.93
C VAL A 131 1.25 -2.69 8.85
N LEU A 132 0.20 -3.43 8.56
CA LEU A 132 -0.08 -4.68 9.23
C LEU A 132 -0.51 -5.74 8.22
N PHE A 133 -0.17 -6.98 8.54
CA PHE A 133 -0.57 -8.16 7.79
C PHE A 133 -1.50 -8.99 8.66
N THR A 134 -2.64 -9.36 8.15
CA THR A 134 -3.59 -10.21 8.88
C THR A 134 -3.17 -11.67 8.95
N VAL A 135 -1.99 -11.99 8.51
CA VAL A 135 -1.31 -13.29 8.58
C VAL A 135 0.17 -13.03 8.88
N ASN A 136 0.85 -13.96 9.53
CA ASN A 136 2.30 -13.86 9.66
C ASN A 136 2.97 -14.07 8.28
N PRO A 137 3.63 -13.06 7.71
CA PRO A 137 4.18 -13.16 6.35
C PRO A 137 5.38 -14.10 6.23
N ILE A 138 5.98 -14.51 7.38
CA ILE A 138 7.15 -15.39 7.41
C ILE A 138 6.73 -16.85 7.58
N THR A 139 5.81 -17.11 8.55
CA THR A 139 5.39 -18.46 8.90
C THR A 139 4.10 -18.88 8.20
N HIS A 140 3.42 -17.96 7.53
CA HIS A 140 2.09 -18.11 6.90
C HIS A 140 0.99 -18.53 7.89
N ASN A 141 1.22 -18.28 9.20
CA ASN A 141 0.23 -18.59 10.24
C ASN A 141 -0.93 -17.59 10.19
N THR A 142 -2.10 -18.07 9.81
CA THR A 142 -3.34 -17.28 9.68
C THR A 142 -3.94 -16.83 11.01
N GLU A 143 -3.51 -17.44 12.14
CA GLU A 143 -3.95 -17.05 13.48
C GLU A 143 -3.12 -15.89 14.08
N GLU A 144 -2.19 -15.35 13.30
CA GLU A 144 -1.29 -14.30 13.73
C GLU A 144 -1.46 -13.03 12.89
N ILE A 145 -1.31 -11.88 13.55
CA ILE A 145 -1.27 -10.56 12.95
C ILE A 145 0.13 -9.99 13.17
N GLN A 146 0.77 -9.57 12.09
CA GLN A 146 2.06 -8.87 12.14
C GLN A 146 1.82 -7.37 11.96
N ILE A 147 2.23 -6.54 12.94
CA ILE A 147 2.11 -5.07 12.86
C ILE A 147 3.51 -4.47 12.84
N ASN A 148 3.77 -3.57 11.88
CA ASN A 148 4.95 -2.72 11.86
C ASN A 148 4.52 -1.28 12.10
N ALA A 149 5.16 -0.59 13.07
CA ALA A 149 4.74 0.73 13.52
C ALA A 149 5.92 1.69 13.71
N SER A 150 5.72 2.94 13.34
CA SER A 150 6.64 4.03 13.63
C SER A 150 5.88 5.32 13.95
N TYR A 151 6.59 6.33 14.42
CA TYR A 151 6.03 7.65 14.66
C TYR A 151 5.84 8.44 13.36
N GLY A 152 4.87 9.36 13.38
CA GLY A 152 4.56 10.25 12.28
C GLY A 152 3.77 9.62 11.13
N LEU A 153 3.96 10.15 9.93
CA LEU A 153 3.25 9.75 8.72
C LEU A 153 3.81 8.43 8.16
N GLY A 154 2.92 7.60 7.58
CA GLY A 154 3.23 6.24 7.09
C GLY A 154 4.25 6.14 5.96
N GLU A 155 4.56 7.25 5.29
CA GLU A 155 5.53 7.30 4.20
C GLU A 155 6.91 6.74 4.60
N SER A 156 7.36 6.98 5.84
CA SER A 156 8.65 6.49 6.35
C SER A 156 8.70 4.97 6.49
N VAL A 157 7.58 4.35 6.89
CA VAL A 157 7.47 2.89 7.06
C VAL A 157 7.33 2.20 5.71
N VAL A 158 6.40 2.69 4.86
CA VAL A 158 6.14 2.11 3.53
C VAL A 158 7.35 2.19 2.62
N SER A 159 8.12 3.28 2.67
CA SER A 159 9.36 3.44 1.88
C SER A 159 10.57 2.71 2.45
N GLY A 160 10.46 2.08 3.63
CA GLY A 160 11.57 1.40 4.29
C GLY A 160 12.69 2.32 4.81
N ARG A 161 12.44 3.64 4.92
CA ARG A 161 13.42 4.62 5.42
C ARG A 161 13.69 4.49 6.90
N VAL A 162 12.73 3.95 7.65
CA VAL A 162 12.80 3.80 9.10
C VAL A 162 12.66 2.34 9.48
N THR A 163 13.52 1.87 10.39
CA THR A 163 13.35 0.56 11.02
C THR A 163 12.26 0.66 12.08
N ALA A 164 11.06 0.26 11.71
CA ALA A 164 9.87 0.29 12.54
C ALA A 164 9.91 -0.75 13.67
N ASP A 165 9.10 -0.55 14.72
CA ASP A 165 8.81 -1.62 15.68
C ASP A 165 7.99 -2.70 14.99
N SER A 166 8.22 -3.95 15.40
CA SER A 166 7.53 -5.14 14.88
C SER A 166 6.83 -5.85 16.01
N TYR A 167 5.52 -6.03 15.87
CA TYR A 167 4.65 -6.66 16.86
C TYR A 167 4.01 -7.90 16.25
N LEU A 168 4.08 -9.02 16.95
CA LEU A 168 3.36 -10.24 16.62
C LEU A 168 2.22 -10.43 17.60
N CYS A 169 1.01 -10.52 17.13
CA CYS A 169 -0.21 -10.64 17.93
C CYS A 169 -1.03 -11.85 17.50
N ASP A 170 -1.93 -12.30 18.35
CA ASP A 170 -3.01 -13.19 17.95
C ASP A 170 -4.21 -12.39 17.39
N LYS A 171 -5.20 -13.09 16.81
CA LYS A 171 -6.44 -12.48 16.28
C LYS A 171 -7.32 -11.82 17.36
N LYS A 172 -7.07 -12.08 18.64
CA LYS A 172 -7.78 -11.45 19.77
C LYS A 172 -7.10 -10.17 20.26
N GLY A 173 -5.94 -9.82 19.67
CA GLY A 173 -5.18 -8.62 20.04
C GLY A 173 -4.18 -8.84 21.17
N ASN A 174 -3.93 -10.09 21.59
CA ASN A 174 -2.92 -10.37 22.60
C ASN A 174 -1.53 -10.32 21.97
N LEU A 175 -0.64 -9.51 22.53
CA LEU A 175 0.74 -9.38 22.09
C LEU A 175 1.52 -10.66 22.43
N LYS A 176 2.10 -11.33 21.42
CA LYS A 176 2.96 -12.51 21.56
C LYS A 176 4.43 -12.12 21.67
N SER A 177 4.89 -11.20 20.83
CA SER A 177 6.25 -10.68 20.84
C SER A 177 6.34 -9.28 20.28
N CYS A 178 7.38 -8.54 20.68
CA CYS A 178 7.67 -7.21 20.18
C CYS A 178 9.18 -7.05 19.99
N GLN A 179 9.56 -6.56 18.82
CA GLN A 179 10.93 -6.14 18.53
C GLN A 179 10.92 -4.62 18.30
N ILE A 180 11.68 -3.90 19.13
CA ILE A 180 11.78 -2.44 19.02
C ILE A 180 12.76 -2.11 17.89
N GLY A 181 12.30 -1.30 16.93
CA GLY A 181 13.09 -0.75 15.84
C GLY A 181 13.86 0.50 16.27
N SER A 182 14.79 0.93 15.45
CA SER A 182 15.61 2.12 15.78
C SER A 182 14.84 3.44 15.69
N LYS A 183 13.81 3.53 14.85
CA LYS A 183 12.88 4.69 14.70
C LYS A 183 13.56 6.05 14.80
N GLN A 184 14.74 6.22 14.15
CA GLN A 184 15.59 7.39 14.33
C GLN A 184 14.93 8.70 13.89
N THR A 185 14.10 8.61 12.86
CA THR A 185 13.41 9.76 12.27
C THR A 185 11.92 9.48 12.08
N GLN A 186 11.15 10.54 11.98
CA GLN A 186 9.73 10.52 11.62
C GLN A 186 9.43 11.61 10.59
N ILE A 187 8.42 11.36 9.76
CA ILE A 187 7.92 12.37 8.82
C ILE A 187 6.70 13.04 9.43
N ILE A 188 6.72 14.35 9.48
CA ILE A 188 5.60 15.20 9.97
C ILE A 188 5.25 16.25 8.92
N TYR A 189 4.09 16.86 9.04
CA TYR A 189 3.77 18.03 8.23
C TYR A 189 4.66 19.21 8.59
N ALA A 190 5.07 19.98 7.58
CA ALA A 190 5.68 21.28 7.79
C ALA A 190 4.57 22.28 8.12
N ASP A 191 4.69 22.97 9.29
CA ASP A 191 3.67 23.90 9.77
C ASP A 191 3.73 25.28 9.09
N GLU A 192 4.61 25.48 8.12
CA GLU A 192 4.74 26.75 7.41
C GLU A 192 3.50 27.01 6.54
N ALA A 193 2.91 28.18 6.74
CA ALA A 193 1.75 28.63 5.99
C ALA A 193 2.05 28.61 4.47
N GLY A 194 1.35 27.77 3.74
CA GLY A 194 1.50 27.61 2.30
C GLY A 194 2.38 26.45 1.84
N SER A 195 3.14 25.79 2.72
CA SER A 195 3.82 24.55 2.40
C SER A 195 2.85 23.38 2.46
N ALA A 196 2.77 22.60 1.36
CA ALA A 196 2.09 21.30 1.36
C ALA A 196 3.05 20.18 1.78
N ASP A 197 4.26 20.54 2.15
CA ASP A 197 5.37 19.62 2.25
C ASP A 197 5.41 18.95 3.62
N THR A 198 6.01 17.79 3.64
CA THR A 198 6.39 17.06 4.85
C THR A 198 7.87 17.31 5.10
N ARG A 199 8.28 17.18 6.35
CA ARG A 199 9.68 17.23 6.74
C ARG A 199 10.03 16.04 7.61
N GLU A 200 11.25 15.58 7.46
CA GLU A 200 11.84 14.57 8.32
C GLU A 200 12.42 15.25 9.56
N VAL A 201 12.07 14.73 10.75
CA VAL A 201 12.57 15.21 12.02
C VAL A 201 13.08 14.04 12.87
N PRO A 202 14.09 14.27 13.73
CA PRO A 202 14.59 13.22 14.62
C PRO A 202 13.54 12.84 15.67
N VAL A 203 13.47 11.57 15.99
CA VAL A 203 12.71 11.04 17.13
C VAL A 203 13.62 11.10 18.36
N SER A 204 13.09 11.50 19.52
CA SER A 204 13.87 11.57 20.75
C SER A 204 14.42 10.19 21.14
N THR A 205 15.63 10.14 21.76
CA THR A 205 16.28 8.90 22.17
C THR A 205 15.38 8.04 23.06
N LYS A 206 14.60 8.68 23.93
CA LYS A 206 13.62 7.98 24.78
C LYS A 206 12.58 7.25 23.94
N MET A 207 11.94 7.93 22.99
CA MET A 207 10.92 7.34 22.13
C MET A 207 11.51 6.24 21.21
N GLN A 208 12.76 6.37 20.78
CA GLN A 208 13.44 5.33 20.01
C GLN A 208 13.55 4.00 20.79
N GLN A 209 13.75 4.08 22.11
CA GLN A 209 13.93 2.91 22.98
C GLN A 209 12.62 2.33 23.53
N GLU A 210 11.50 3.06 23.39
CA GLU A 210 10.18 2.63 23.85
C GLU A 210 9.36 2.06 22.69
N ARG A 211 8.39 1.21 23.02
CA ARG A 211 7.40 0.71 22.06
C ARG A 211 6.59 1.89 21.51
N CYS A 212 6.45 1.96 20.18
CA CYS A 212 5.64 2.97 19.51
C CYS A 212 4.15 2.84 19.90
N LEU A 213 3.64 1.61 19.98
CA LEU A 213 2.24 1.32 20.29
C LEU A 213 2.07 0.86 21.75
N ASN A 214 1.01 1.36 22.40
CA ASN A 214 0.52 0.82 23.65
C ASN A 214 -0.44 -0.38 23.42
N GLU A 215 -0.84 -1.04 24.51
CA GLU A 215 -1.69 -2.25 24.42
C GLU A 215 -3.08 -1.98 23.88
N GLN A 216 -3.66 -0.82 24.17
CA GLN A 216 -4.99 -0.43 23.67
C GLN A 216 -4.95 -0.19 22.16
N GLU A 217 -3.89 0.47 21.65
CA GLU A 217 -3.68 0.72 20.24
C GLU A 217 -3.45 -0.59 19.46
N ILE A 218 -2.67 -1.52 20.03
CA ILE A 218 -2.46 -2.85 19.46
C ILE A 218 -3.79 -3.62 19.36
N ALA A 219 -4.56 -3.65 20.44
CA ALA A 219 -5.85 -4.32 20.44
C ALA A 219 -6.84 -3.71 19.42
N ALA A 220 -6.88 -2.38 19.32
CA ALA A 220 -7.71 -1.68 18.35
C ALA A 220 -7.29 -1.98 16.89
N LEU A 221 -5.99 -1.98 16.60
CA LEU A 221 -5.47 -2.34 15.28
C LEU A 221 -5.80 -3.79 14.91
N CYS A 222 -5.65 -4.73 15.84
CA CYS A 222 -6.00 -6.13 15.61
C CYS A 222 -7.51 -6.30 15.37
N ALA A 223 -8.36 -5.58 16.10
CA ALA A 223 -9.80 -5.62 15.89
C ALA A 223 -10.20 -5.11 14.49
N GLU A 224 -9.61 -3.98 14.05
CA GLU A 224 -9.84 -3.47 12.69
C GLU A 224 -9.27 -4.41 11.63
N ALA A 225 -8.10 -5.00 11.85
CA ALA A 225 -7.50 -5.99 10.95
C ALA A 225 -8.43 -7.19 10.71
N VAL A 226 -9.00 -7.75 11.78
CA VAL A 226 -9.97 -8.87 11.70
C VAL A 226 -11.24 -8.45 10.98
N ARG A 227 -11.75 -7.23 11.20
CA ARG A 227 -12.92 -6.70 10.48
C ARG A 227 -12.67 -6.59 8.97
N VAL A 228 -11.50 -6.07 8.59
CA VAL A 228 -11.10 -5.94 7.18
C VAL A 228 -10.94 -7.32 6.55
N GLU A 229 -10.21 -8.23 7.18
CA GLU A 229 -10.03 -9.61 6.69
C GLU A 229 -11.37 -10.34 6.53
N THR A 230 -12.27 -10.21 7.51
CA THR A 230 -13.62 -10.81 7.45
C THR A 230 -14.44 -10.23 6.29
N HIS A 231 -14.34 -8.92 6.06
CA HIS A 231 -15.05 -8.24 4.97
C HIS A 231 -14.60 -8.73 3.58
N TYR A 232 -13.29 -8.90 3.40
CA TYR A 232 -12.73 -9.35 2.11
C TYR A 232 -12.64 -10.87 1.99
N GLY A 233 -12.79 -11.63 3.08
CA GLY A 233 -12.75 -13.09 3.10
C GLY A 233 -11.37 -13.69 2.78
N GLN A 234 -10.29 -12.92 2.93
CA GLN A 234 -8.91 -13.34 2.62
C GLN A 234 -7.89 -12.54 3.43
N PRO A 235 -6.65 -13.05 3.57
CA PRO A 235 -5.56 -12.32 4.22
C PRO A 235 -5.25 -10.99 3.55
N MET A 236 -5.01 -9.95 4.36
CA MET A 236 -4.87 -8.56 3.92
C MET A 236 -3.56 -7.93 4.40
N ASP A 237 -2.98 -7.09 3.54
CA ASP A 237 -1.96 -6.08 3.83
C ASP A 237 -2.67 -4.73 3.99
N ILE A 238 -2.48 -4.07 5.14
CA ILE A 238 -3.26 -2.90 5.53
C ILE A 238 -2.31 -1.77 5.96
N GLU A 239 -2.44 -0.62 5.29
CA GLU A 239 -1.84 0.64 5.74
C GLU A 239 -2.78 1.32 6.74
N TRP A 240 -2.24 1.81 7.83
CA TRP A 240 -3.02 2.42 8.90
C TRP A 240 -2.32 3.65 9.51
N GLY A 241 -3.11 4.49 10.18
CA GLY A 241 -2.63 5.61 10.97
C GLY A 241 -3.42 5.74 12.27
N ILE A 242 -2.79 6.31 13.29
CA ILE A 242 -3.42 6.68 14.57
C ILE A 242 -3.30 8.18 14.77
N ARG A 243 -4.43 8.81 15.08
CA ARG A 243 -4.53 10.20 15.49
C ARG A 243 -5.46 10.32 16.69
N ASN A 244 -5.03 10.99 17.75
CA ASN A 244 -5.81 11.20 18.98
C ASN A 244 -6.40 9.87 19.52
N GLY A 245 -5.62 8.78 19.48
CA GLY A 245 -6.02 7.46 19.93
C GLY A 245 -7.00 6.71 19.00
N SER A 246 -7.44 7.31 17.91
CA SER A 246 -8.33 6.68 16.93
C SER A 246 -7.54 6.03 15.80
N VAL A 247 -7.91 4.79 15.44
CA VAL A 247 -7.33 4.05 14.30
C VAL A 247 -8.05 4.44 13.01
N TYR A 248 -7.28 4.67 11.97
CA TYR A 248 -7.74 4.94 10.61
C TYR A 248 -7.13 3.92 9.65
N ILE A 249 -7.96 3.22 8.90
CA ILE A 249 -7.52 2.35 7.80
C ILE A 249 -7.33 3.23 6.57
N LEU A 250 -6.12 3.24 6.02
CA LEU A 250 -5.75 4.10 4.90
C LEU A 250 -5.80 3.37 3.56
N GLN A 251 -5.42 2.09 3.55
CA GLN A 251 -5.47 1.21 2.40
C GLN A 251 -5.52 -0.24 2.85
N ALA A 252 -6.19 -1.11 2.10
CA ALA A 252 -6.17 -2.56 2.29
C ALA A 252 -6.00 -3.25 0.95
N ARG A 253 -5.11 -4.25 0.89
CA ARG A 253 -4.84 -5.09 -0.29
C ARG A 253 -4.86 -6.56 0.09
N ALA A 254 -5.26 -7.42 -0.84
CA ALA A 254 -5.11 -8.86 -0.68
C ALA A 254 -3.63 -9.26 -0.69
N ILE A 255 -3.24 -10.18 0.18
CA ILE A 255 -1.90 -10.78 0.15
C ILE A 255 -1.90 -11.88 -0.91
N THR A 256 -1.36 -11.58 -2.09
CA THR A 256 -1.35 -12.50 -3.24
C THR A 256 -0.26 -13.57 -3.15
N THR A 257 0.84 -13.28 -2.47
CA THR A 257 1.99 -14.19 -2.33
C THR A 257 1.70 -15.46 -1.55
N LEU A 258 0.67 -15.48 -0.69
CA LEU A 258 0.24 -16.68 0.04
C LEU A 258 -0.38 -17.76 -0.86
N LYS A 259 -0.83 -17.41 -2.06
CA LYS A 259 -1.39 -18.38 -3.02
C LYS A 259 -0.32 -19.25 -3.69
N MET A 260 0.95 -18.84 -3.65
CA MET A 260 2.05 -19.61 -4.24
C MET A 260 2.56 -20.76 -3.34
N ASP A 261 2.24 -20.75 -2.05
CA ASP A 261 2.75 -21.74 -1.08
C ASP A 261 1.82 -22.99 -0.89
N HIS A 262 0.69 -23.02 -1.62
CA HIS A 262 -0.19 -24.20 -1.67
C HIS A 262 0.11 -25.10 -2.86
N SER A 263 1.32 -25.05 -3.42
CA SER A 263 1.71 -26.03 -4.45
C SER A 263 1.74 -27.43 -3.82
N GLU A 264 1.26 -28.40 -4.59
CA GLU A 264 1.22 -29.83 -4.21
C GLU A 264 2.62 -30.36 -3.82
N GLU A 265 3.69 -29.73 -4.35
CA GLU A 265 5.09 -30.01 -4.04
C GLU A 265 5.45 -29.67 -2.58
N ASN A 266 4.99 -28.56 -2.01
CA ASN A 266 5.25 -28.20 -0.62
C ASN A 266 4.46 -29.08 0.35
N ARG A 267 3.26 -29.54 -0.03
CA ARG A 267 2.54 -30.59 0.73
C ARG A 267 3.32 -31.89 0.77
N GLN A 268 3.86 -32.34 -0.34
CA GLN A 268 4.64 -33.57 -0.43
C GLN A 268 5.93 -33.48 0.39
N VAL A 269 6.62 -32.33 0.39
CA VAL A 269 7.82 -32.07 1.22
C VAL A 269 7.45 -32.06 2.71
N ALA A 270 6.37 -31.37 3.10
CA ALA A 270 5.91 -31.35 4.49
C ALA A 270 5.48 -32.74 4.99
N GLU A 271 4.82 -33.52 4.13
CA GLU A 271 4.41 -34.90 4.45
C GLU A 271 5.62 -35.84 4.50
N TYR A 272 6.62 -35.67 3.64
CA TYR A 272 7.88 -36.40 3.68
C TYR A 272 8.68 -36.12 4.97
N ILE A 273 8.78 -34.84 5.39
CA ILE A 273 9.44 -34.44 6.65
C ILE A 273 8.70 -35.01 7.85
N LYS A 274 7.36 -34.98 7.86
CA LYS A 274 6.55 -35.56 8.94
C LYS A 274 6.73 -37.07 9.07
N ASN A 275 6.77 -37.77 7.93
CA ASN A 275 6.94 -39.23 7.89
C ASN A 275 8.37 -39.68 8.22
N SER A 276 9.39 -38.87 7.87
CA SER A 276 10.79 -39.16 8.24
C SER A 276 11.06 -38.90 9.74
N THR A 277 10.38 -37.94 10.36
CA THR A 277 10.48 -37.66 11.81
C THR A 277 9.80 -38.76 12.63
N ILE A 278 8.72 -39.36 12.13
CA ILE A 278 8.03 -40.51 12.82
C ILE A 278 8.91 -41.76 12.73
N LYS A 279 9.53 -42.06 11.57
CA LYS A 279 10.43 -43.20 11.42
C LYS A 279 11.74 -43.06 12.20
N GLY A 280 12.20 -41.86 12.50
CA GLY A 280 13.35 -41.61 13.36
C GLY A 280 13.09 -41.95 14.83
N LYS A 281 11.88 -41.66 15.32
CA LYS A 281 11.48 -41.94 16.70
C LYS A 281 11.18 -43.42 16.99
N GLU A 282 10.82 -44.22 15.97
CA GLU A 282 10.63 -45.66 16.12
C GLU A 282 11.94 -46.44 16.16
N LYS A 283 13.05 -45.88 15.66
CA LYS A 283 14.38 -46.49 15.72
C LYS A 283 15.15 -46.19 17.00
N GLU A 284 14.76 -45.21 17.80
CA GLU A 284 15.36 -44.91 19.10
C GLU A 284 14.70 -45.67 20.27
N ASN A 285 13.60 -46.35 20.01
CA ASN A 285 12.84 -47.15 21.02
C ASN A 285 12.93 -48.66 20.81
N MET A 286 13.87 -49.14 20.00
CA MET A 286 14.28 -50.55 19.91
C MET A 286 15.77 -50.69 20.32
#